data_25a37413a5fdc8925689529582aab09a
#
_entry.id   25a37413a5fdc8925689529582aab09a
#
_cell.length_a   1.000
_cell.length_b   1.000
_cell.length_c   1.000
_cell.angle_alpha   90.00
_cell.angle_beta   90.00
_cell.angle_gamma   90.00
#
_symmetry.space_group_name_H-M   'P 1'
#
loop_
_entity.id
_entity.type
_entity.pdbx_description
1 polymer ?
#
loop_
_entity_poly.entity_id
_entity_poly.type
_entity_poly.pdbx_seq_one_letter_code
_entity_poly.pdbx_strand_id
1 'polypeptide(L)'
;MRKLLASFSALLVSASCFATVEVNQASEADLDSIRGIGPALSGKILAERQKAPFRDWQDLMRRVKGIRSHSAARLSDAGLSVNGAGYSAEQPTAPK
;
A
#
# COMPACT_ATOMS: atom_id res chain seq x y z
N MET A 1 -10.17 -47.40 -9.28
CA MET A 1 -10.13 -46.90 -9.09
C MET A 1 -9.91 -45.92 -8.94
N ARG A 2 -9.85 -45.66 -8.67
CA ARG A 2 -9.70 -44.86 -8.43
C ARG A 2 -9.42 -43.85 -8.16
N LYS A 3 -9.21 -43.34 -7.94
CA LYS A 3 -8.98 -42.44 -7.68
C LYS A 3 -8.68 -41.48 -7.32
N LEU A 4 -8.53 -41.07 -7.10
CA LEU A 4 -8.27 -40.21 -6.77
C LEU A 4 -8.08 -39.23 -6.46
N LEU A 5 -7.89 -38.76 -6.32
CA LEU A 5 -7.72 -37.90 -5.99
C LEU A 5 -7.38 -37.00 -5.60
N ALA A 6 -7.22 -36.58 -5.57
CA ALA A 6 -6.88 -35.71 -5.20
C ALA A 6 -6.75 -34.87 -4.74
N SER A 7 -6.59 -34.46 -4.62
CA SER A 7 -6.40 -33.66 -4.17
C SER A 7 -5.98 -32.79 -3.79
N PHE A 8 -5.79 -32.44 -3.72
CA PHE A 8 -5.37 -31.60 -3.42
C PHE A 8 -5.33 -30.63 -2.99
N SER A 9 -5.18 -30.18 -2.83
CA SER A 9 -5.08 -29.39 -2.40
C SER A 9 -4.83 -28.40 -2.10
N ALA A 10 -4.72 -27.89 -2.03
CA ALA A 10 -4.51 -26.94 -1.81
C ALA A 10 -4.12 -26.11 -1.25
N LEU A 11 -3.84 -25.75 -1.05
CA LEU A 11 -3.51 -25.06 -0.48
C LEU A 11 -3.39 -24.00 -0.35
N LEU A 12 -3.34 -23.49 -0.29
CA LEU A 12 -3.24 -22.57 -0.19
C LEU A 12 -2.82 -21.79 0.46
N VAL A 13 -2.53 -21.41 0.74
CA VAL A 13 -2.05 -20.78 1.36
C VAL A 13 -1.96 -19.76 1.59
N SER A 14 -2.00 -19.21 1.66
CA SER A 14 -1.95 -18.29 1.86
C SER A 14 -1.47 -17.54 2.46
N ALA A 15 -1.23 -17.21 2.78
CA ALA A 15 -0.72 -16.64 3.35
C ALA A 15 -0.58 -15.60 3.61
N SER A 16 -0.41 -15.00 3.57
CA SER A 16 -0.15 -14.06 3.79
C SER A 16 -0.60 -13.16 4.15
N CYS A 17 -0.81 -12.87 4.35
CA CYS A 17 -1.26 -12.08 4.99
C CYS A 17 -1.03 -10.80 4.86
N PHE A 18 -0.20 -10.25 4.40
CA PHE A 18 -0.06 -9.01 4.31
C PHE A 18 -0.36 -8.61 3.09
N ALA A 19 -1.43 -8.27 2.69
CA ALA A 19 -1.70 -7.72 1.52
C ALA A 19 -1.20 -6.39 1.52
N THR A 20 -0.37 -5.98 0.75
CA THR A 20 0.01 -4.60 0.67
C THR A 20 -0.99 -3.89 -0.18
N VAL A 21 -1.19 -2.63 0.10
CA VAL A 21 -2.10 -1.79 -0.64
C VAL A 21 -1.24 -0.78 -1.38
N GLU A 22 -1.21 -0.89 -2.68
CA GLU A 22 -0.35 -0.03 -3.49
C GLU A 22 -1.05 1.30 -3.73
N VAL A 23 -0.47 2.40 -3.28
CA VAL A 23 -1.10 3.69 -3.31
C VAL A 23 -1.53 4.11 -4.72
N ASN A 24 -0.78 3.71 -5.70
CA ASN A 24 -1.06 4.12 -7.07
C ASN A 24 -2.19 3.33 -7.73
N GLN A 25 -2.62 2.24 -7.10
CA GLN A 25 -3.61 1.39 -7.70
C GLN A 25 -4.79 1.08 -6.82
N ALA A 26 -4.71 1.38 -5.58
CA ALA A 26 -5.73 1.00 -4.61
C ALA A 26 -7.04 1.72 -4.89
N SER A 27 -8.13 1.05 -4.62
CA SER A 27 -9.42 1.71 -4.68
C SER A 27 -9.57 2.54 -3.42
N GLU A 28 -10.59 3.37 -3.39
CA GLU A 28 -10.85 4.15 -2.21
C GLU A 28 -11.11 3.24 -1.02
N ALA A 29 -11.84 2.17 -1.22
CA ALA A 29 -12.11 1.23 -0.15
C ALA A 29 -10.83 0.58 0.36
N ASP A 30 -9.93 0.26 -0.56
CA ASP A 30 -8.67 -0.32 -0.15
C ASP A 30 -7.86 0.68 0.68
N LEU A 31 -7.86 1.93 0.28
CA LEU A 31 -7.13 2.94 1.04
C LEU A 31 -7.76 3.13 2.40
N ASP A 32 -9.08 3.17 2.45
CA ASP A 32 -9.76 3.35 3.72
C ASP A 32 -9.57 2.18 4.66
N SER A 33 -9.19 1.03 4.16
CA SER A 33 -8.95 -0.12 5.02
C SER A 33 -7.61 -0.02 5.75
N ILE A 34 -6.75 0.90 5.34
CA ILE A 34 -5.47 1.08 5.98
C ILE A 34 -5.68 1.88 7.26
N ARG A 35 -5.20 1.35 8.40
CA ARG A 35 -5.35 2.04 9.62
C ARG A 35 -4.68 3.38 9.53
N GLY A 36 -5.34 4.42 9.78
CA GLY A 36 -4.81 5.76 9.69
C GLY A 36 -5.24 6.53 8.46
N ILE A 37 -5.87 5.86 7.49
CA ILE A 37 -6.38 6.56 6.34
C ILE A 37 -7.88 6.64 6.46
N GLY A 38 -8.39 7.82 6.67
CA GLY A 38 -9.81 8.04 6.70
C GLY A 38 -10.27 8.64 5.40
N PRO A 39 -11.55 8.94 5.27
CA PRO A 39 -12.10 9.43 4.00
C PRO A 39 -11.45 10.71 3.51
N ALA A 40 -11.10 11.60 4.40
CA ALA A 40 -10.47 12.83 3.97
C ALA A 40 -9.11 12.57 3.35
N LEU A 41 -8.36 11.66 3.95
CA LEU A 41 -7.02 11.39 3.45
C LEU A 41 -7.08 10.57 2.18
N SER A 42 -7.97 9.58 2.11
CA SER A 42 -8.08 8.81 0.88
C SER A 42 -8.50 9.71 -0.26
N GLY A 43 -9.36 10.67 0.00
CA GLY A 43 -9.77 11.61 -1.04
C GLY A 43 -8.61 12.42 -1.57
N LYS A 44 -7.73 12.86 -0.68
CA LYS A 44 -6.56 13.61 -1.11
C LYS A 44 -5.62 12.76 -1.91
N ILE A 45 -5.43 11.53 -1.50
CA ILE A 45 -4.56 10.62 -2.21
C ILE A 45 -5.09 10.39 -3.62
N LEU A 46 -6.38 10.13 -3.72
CA LEU A 46 -6.96 9.86 -5.02
C LEU A 46 -6.88 11.08 -5.94
N ALA A 47 -7.11 12.25 -5.38
CA ALA A 47 -7.04 13.47 -6.19
C ALA A 47 -5.63 13.71 -6.70
N GLU A 48 -4.64 13.52 -5.85
CA GLU A 48 -3.27 13.74 -6.27
C GLU A 48 -2.82 12.69 -7.27
N ARG A 49 -3.26 11.46 -7.05
CA ARG A 49 -2.88 10.38 -7.95
C ARG A 49 -3.39 10.62 -9.36
N GLN A 50 -4.50 11.27 -9.48
CA GLN A 50 -5.04 11.55 -10.76
C GLN A 50 -4.16 12.51 -11.53
N LYS A 51 -3.45 13.38 -10.87
CA LYS A 51 -2.56 14.30 -11.54
C LYS A 51 -1.33 13.56 -12.04
N ALA A 52 -0.81 12.69 -11.27
CA ALA A 52 0.33 11.86 -11.66
C ALA A 52 0.53 10.79 -10.62
N PRO A 53 1.02 9.62 -11.00
CA PRO A 53 1.29 8.58 -10.02
C PRO A 53 2.32 9.08 -9.02
N PHE A 54 2.29 8.52 -7.83
CA PHE A 54 3.30 8.85 -6.83
C PHE A 54 4.57 8.09 -7.16
N ARG A 55 5.69 8.75 -7.10
CA ARG A 55 6.93 8.13 -7.47
C ARG A 55 7.57 7.36 -6.34
N ASP A 56 7.46 7.88 -5.15
CA ASP A 56 8.02 7.25 -3.99
C ASP A 56 7.37 7.85 -2.76
N TRP A 57 7.81 7.43 -1.59
CA TRP A 57 7.23 7.92 -0.36
C TRP A 57 7.47 9.41 -0.16
N GLN A 58 8.61 9.90 -0.61
CA GLN A 58 8.91 11.31 -0.49
C GLN A 58 7.92 12.13 -1.32
N ASP A 59 7.63 11.65 -2.50
CA ASP A 59 6.69 12.31 -3.38
C ASP A 59 5.30 12.29 -2.74
N LEU A 60 4.90 11.17 -2.19
CA LEU A 60 3.61 11.06 -1.54
C LEU A 60 3.52 12.05 -0.37
N MET A 61 4.54 12.11 0.45
CA MET A 61 4.53 12.98 1.59
C MET A 61 4.50 14.44 1.19
N ARG A 62 5.17 14.76 0.10
CA ARG A 62 5.20 16.12 -0.33
C ARG A 62 3.88 16.57 -0.93
N ARG A 63 3.22 15.67 -1.60
CA ARG A 63 2.01 16.01 -2.34
C ARG A 63 0.73 15.88 -1.53
N VAL A 64 0.73 15.04 -0.49
CA VAL A 64 -0.46 14.82 0.26
C VAL A 64 -0.27 15.38 1.67
N LYS A 65 -0.92 16.50 1.98
CA LYS A 65 -0.78 17.04 3.27
C LYS A 65 -1.33 16.12 4.28
N GLY A 66 -0.71 15.95 5.37
CA GLY A 66 -1.11 15.04 6.43
C GLY A 66 -0.29 13.80 6.49
N ILE A 67 0.48 13.49 5.46
CA ILE A 67 1.37 12.35 5.52
C ILE A 67 2.78 12.88 5.73
N ARG A 68 3.32 12.63 6.93
CA ARG A 68 4.66 13.01 7.27
C ARG A 68 5.37 11.80 7.72
N SER A 69 6.63 11.88 8.05
CA SER A 69 7.41 10.69 8.36
C SER A 69 6.75 9.85 9.42
N HIS A 70 6.12 10.47 10.45
CA HIS A 70 5.47 9.73 11.47
C HIS A 70 4.36 8.94 10.92
N SER A 71 3.46 9.53 10.15
CA SER A 71 2.33 8.82 9.62
C SER A 71 2.74 7.90 8.50
N ALA A 72 3.75 8.27 7.72
CA ALA A 72 4.23 7.41 6.66
C ALA A 72 4.68 6.07 7.23
N ALA A 73 5.39 6.10 8.34
CA ALA A 73 5.84 4.87 8.97
C ALA A 73 4.64 4.04 9.41
N ARG A 74 3.63 4.66 9.99
CA ARG A 74 2.49 3.93 10.43
C ARG A 74 1.70 3.38 9.28
N LEU A 75 1.53 4.14 8.21
CA LEU A 75 0.78 3.67 7.06
C LEU A 75 1.50 2.52 6.38
N SER A 76 2.82 2.61 6.32
CA SER A 76 3.61 1.54 5.75
C SER A 76 3.48 0.26 6.57
N ASP A 77 3.52 0.40 7.89
CA ASP A 77 3.35 -0.74 8.76
C ASP A 77 1.97 -1.36 8.58
N ALA A 78 0.99 -0.57 8.24
CA ALA A 78 -0.35 -1.06 8.06
C ALA A 78 -0.58 -1.65 6.67
N GLY A 79 0.43 -1.59 5.82
CA GLY A 79 0.33 -2.24 4.51
C GLY A 79 0.39 -1.35 3.31
N LEU A 80 0.50 -0.04 3.49
CA LEU A 80 0.55 0.86 2.33
C LEU A 80 1.92 0.80 1.69
N SER A 81 1.95 0.77 0.37
CA SER A 81 3.22 0.78 -0.35
C SER A 81 3.16 1.81 -1.45
N VAL A 82 4.31 2.25 -1.89
CA VAL A 82 4.42 3.15 -3.03
C VAL A 82 5.36 2.47 -4.00
N ASN A 83 4.83 2.06 -5.13
CA ASN A 83 5.57 1.31 -6.14
C ASN A 83 6.25 0.09 -5.53
N GLY A 84 5.51 -0.57 -4.67
CA GLY A 84 5.96 -1.82 -4.08
C GLY A 84 6.88 -1.67 -2.89
N ALA A 85 7.20 -0.45 -2.49
CA ALA A 85 8.16 -0.24 -1.42
C ALA A 85 7.48 0.27 -0.16
N GLY A 86 7.92 -0.20 0.98
CA GLY A 86 7.48 0.35 2.25
C GLY A 86 8.29 1.58 2.59
N TYR A 87 7.82 2.32 3.57
CA TYR A 87 8.52 3.54 3.98
C TYR A 87 9.68 3.21 4.90
N SER A 88 10.76 3.89 4.69
CA SER A 88 11.86 3.80 5.61
C SER A 88 12.41 5.19 5.78
N ALA A 89 12.56 5.60 7.01
CA ALA A 89 13.07 6.90 7.28
C ALA A 89 14.44 7.14 6.71
N GLU A 90 15.22 6.05 6.54
CA GLU A 90 16.47 6.20 6.02
C GLU A 90 16.52 5.98 4.59
N GLN A 91 15.46 5.78 3.88
CA GLN A 91 15.46 5.48 2.55
C GLN A 91 15.96 6.60 1.79
N PRO A 92 16.88 6.47 0.99
CA PRO A 92 17.38 7.51 0.26
C PRO A 92 16.50 7.77 -0.83
N THR A 93 16.28 8.72 -1.19
CA THR A 93 15.47 8.88 -2.05
C THR A 93 16.03 8.75 -3.26
N ALA A 94 16.51 8.91 -3.81
CA ALA A 94 16.85 8.91 -4.90
C ALA A 94 17.71 8.61 -5.42
N PRO A 95 18.00 8.33 -5.91
CA PRO A 95 18.85 8.08 -6.32
C PRO A 95 19.35 8.54 -7.24
N LYS A 96 19.65 8.67 -7.46
CA LYS A 96 20.10 9.09 -8.12
C LYS A 96 20.35 8.86 -8.67
#